data_aa6e2b4f2af902488b1c2c80afb949ff
#
_entry.id   aa6e2b4f2af902488b1c2c80afb949ff
#
_cell.length_a   1.000
_cell.length_b   1.000
_cell.length_c   1.000
_cell.angle_alpha   90.00
_cell.angle_beta   90.00
_cell.angle_gamma   90.00
#
_symmetry.space_group_name_H-M   'P 1'
#
loop_
_entity.id
_entity.type
_entity.pdbx_description
1 polymer ?
#
loop_
_entity_poly.entity_id
_entity_poly.type
_entity_poly.pdbx_seq_one_letter_code
_entity_poly.pdbx_strand_id
1 'polypeptide(L)'
;MKKLLFICLLSIAAQANLFAQKVPEFNKVPLKKVKDYKSADSVVLQTSNYLLTTPIEKGDSTRLKSAAFLMKWMDGIPDYPFTLEDNATRYFVKDLDLMAVYMAALCKAALQNQPGVDSKTITLTAVKILLVYANNNSNNVQWTKDLKELSAANDKGDLESFLEP
;
A
#
# COMPACT_ATOMS: atom_id res chain seq x y z
N MET A 1 -25.74 56.66 21.00
CA MET A 1 -25.86 55.85 19.76
C MET A 1 -24.92 54.69 19.84
N LYS A 2 -25.44 53.52 20.22
CA LYS A 2 -24.62 52.30 20.42
C LYS A 2 -24.50 51.60 19.08
N LYS A 3 -23.29 51.55 18.53
CA LYS A 3 -22.99 50.77 17.32
C LYS A 3 -22.80 49.32 17.78
N LEU A 4 -23.76 48.45 17.49
CA LEU A 4 -23.61 46.97 17.59
C LEU A 4 -22.68 46.52 16.48
N LEU A 5 -21.51 46.08 16.88
CA LEU A 5 -20.57 45.36 16.00
C LEU A 5 -21.01 43.89 15.92
N PHE A 6 -21.67 43.52 14.83
CA PHE A 6 -22.02 42.16 14.52
C PHE A 6 -20.77 41.43 14.00
N ILE A 7 -20.07 40.76 14.89
CA ILE A 7 -18.99 39.84 14.50
C ILE A 7 -19.64 38.55 14.01
N CYS A 8 -19.80 38.42 12.69
CA CYS A 8 -20.06 37.15 12.06
C CYS A 8 -18.82 36.26 12.20
N LEU A 9 -18.80 35.40 13.21
CA LEU A 9 -17.93 34.24 13.25
C LEU A 9 -18.32 33.32 12.08
N LEU A 10 -17.64 33.44 10.95
CA LEU A 10 -17.63 32.41 9.93
C LEU A 10 -16.84 31.23 10.51
N SER A 11 -17.53 30.31 11.17
CA SER A 11 -17.03 28.97 11.42
C SER A 11 -16.94 28.25 10.08
N ILE A 12 -15.76 28.33 9.46
CA ILE A 12 -15.36 27.43 8.38
C ILE A 12 -15.23 26.06 9.04
N ALA A 13 -16.33 25.32 9.07
CA ALA A 13 -16.29 23.90 9.31
C ALA A 13 -15.49 23.32 8.14
N ALA A 14 -14.20 23.07 8.37
CA ALA A 14 -13.41 22.22 7.52
C ALA A 14 -14.12 20.86 7.53
N GLN A 15 -14.99 20.65 6.56
CA GLN A 15 -15.52 19.33 6.27
C GLN A 15 -14.34 18.52 5.79
N ALA A 16 -13.63 17.89 6.73
CA ALA A 16 -12.80 16.74 6.41
C ALA A 16 -13.76 15.75 5.73
N ASN A 17 -13.71 15.71 4.41
CA ASN A 17 -14.31 14.64 3.65
C ASN A 17 -13.62 13.36 4.13
N LEU A 18 -14.13 12.77 5.19
CA LEU A 18 -13.98 11.36 5.49
C LEU A 18 -14.65 10.64 4.32
N PHE A 19 -13.95 10.54 3.21
CA PHE A 19 -14.23 9.51 2.25
C PHE A 19 -14.04 8.22 3.02
N ALA A 20 -15.13 7.69 3.58
CA ALA A 20 -15.16 6.32 4.03
C ALA A 20 -14.71 5.50 2.82
N GLN A 21 -13.45 5.06 2.86
CA GLN A 21 -12.86 4.38 1.72
C GLN A 21 -13.67 3.13 1.49
N LYS A 22 -14.37 3.12 0.36
CA LYS A 22 -15.22 2.01 -0.01
C LYS A 22 -14.35 0.76 -0.06
N VAL A 23 -14.66 -0.21 0.78
CA VAL A 23 -14.00 -1.52 0.74
C VAL A 23 -14.18 -2.09 -0.67
N PRO A 24 -13.09 -2.46 -1.37
CA PRO A 24 -13.19 -3.00 -2.72
C PRO A 24 -13.99 -4.30 -2.76
N GLU A 25 -14.74 -4.52 -3.83
CA GLU A 25 -15.59 -5.72 -3.98
C GLU A 25 -14.81 -6.94 -4.48
N PHE A 26 -13.61 -7.18 -3.95
CA PHE A 26 -12.73 -8.26 -4.38
C PHE A 26 -13.33 -9.67 -4.20
N ASN A 27 -14.28 -9.85 -3.28
CA ASN A 27 -14.94 -11.14 -3.06
C ASN A 27 -15.75 -11.63 -4.29
N LYS A 28 -16.09 -10.73 -5.20
CA LYS A 28 -16.86 -11.04 -6.42
C LYS A 28 -15.96 -11.36 -7.62
N VAL A 29 -14.66 -11.24 -7.48
CA VAL A 29 -13.70 -11.43 -8.56
C VAL A 29 -13.25 -12.89 -8.60
N PRO A 30 -13.57 -13.64 -9.65
CA PRO A 30 -13.07 -14.98 -9.81
C PRO A 30 -11.60 -14.93 -10.22
N LEU A 31 -10.72 -15.58 -9.46
CA LEU A 31 -9.31 -15.77 -9.79
C LEU A 31 -9.07 -17.28 -10.01
N LYS A 32 -9.50 -17.81 -11.16
CA LYS A 32 -9.47 -19.25 -11.49
C LYS A 32 -8.73 -19.55 -12.78
N LYS A 33 -8.79 -18.67 -13.76
CA LYS A 33 -8.20 -18.82 -15.09
C LYS A 33 -7.33 -17.60 -15.38
N VAL A 34 -6.29 -17.75 -16.19
CA VAL A 34 -5.36 -16.64 -16.55
C VAL A 34 -6.09 -15.35 -16.94
N LYS A 35 -7.16 -15.44 -17.74
CA LYS A 35 -7.96 -14.29 -18.13
C LYS A 35 -8.62 -13.56 -16.93
N ASP A 36 -8.95 -14.28 -15.86
CA ASP A 36 -9.61 -13.70 -14.70
C ASP A 36 -8.63 -12.79 -13.95
N TYR A 37 -7.36 -13.18 -13.89
CA TYR A 37 -6.29 -12.38 -13.27
C TYR A 37 -6.07 -11.08 -14.03
N LYS A 38 -5.98 -11.12 -15.37
CA LYS A 38 -5.84 -9.91 -16.20
C LYS A 38 -7.05 -8.96 -16.12
N SER A 39 -8.26 -9.51 -15.99
CA SER A 39 -9.47 -8.70 -15.84
C SER A 39 -9.64 -8.11 -14.44
N ALA A 40 -8.85 -8.55 -13.47
CA ALA A 40 -8.93 -8.12 -12.07
C ALA A 40 -8.12 -6.83 -11.77
N ASP A 41 -7.30 -6.33 -12.68
CA ASP A 41 -6.34 -5.23 -12.47
C ASP A 41 -6.96 -4.01 -11.78
N SER A 42 -8.16 -3.61 -12.21
CA SER A 42 -8.87 -2.47 -11.61
C SER A 42 -9.22 -2.73 -10.13
N VAL A 43 -9.68 -3.95 -9.80
CA VAL A 43 -10.04 -4.30 -8.41
C VAL A 43 -8.78 -4.51 -7.57
N VAL A 44 -7.72 -5.04 -8.15
CA VAL A 44 -6.41 -5.17 -7.51
C VAL A 44 -5.87 -3.78 -7.15
N LEU A 45 -5.89 -2.83 -8.09
CA LEU A 45 -5.45 -1.47 -7.84
C LEU A 45 -6.30 -0.77 -6.75
N GLN A 46 -7.63 -0.96 -6.77
CA GLN A 46 -8.51 -0.44 -5.72
C GLN A 46 -8.19 -1.06 -4.36
N THR A 47 -7.94 -2.38 -4.31
CA THR A 47 -7.61 -3.10 -3.07
C THR A 47 -6.24 -2.67 -2.55
N SER A 48 -5.26 -2.50 -3.42
CA SER A 48 -3.95 -1.96 -3.08
C SER A 48 -4.06 -0.54 -2.50
N ASN A 49 -4.80 0.34 -3.16
CA ASN A 49 -5.01 1.70 -2.65
C ASN A 49 -5.74 1.71 -1.30
N TYR A 50 -6.73 0.83 -1.10
CA TYR A 50 -7.40 0.67 0.20
C TYR A 50 -6.38 0.36 1.30
N LEU A 51 -5.52 -0.64 1.12
CA LEU A 51 -4.49 -1.00 2.12
C LEU A 51 -3.46 0.11 2.34
N LEU A 52 -3.11 0.86 1.29
CA LEU A 52 -2.10 1.92 1.32
C LEU A 52 -2.63 3.27 1.83
N THR A 53 -3.93 3.39 2.08
CA THR A 53 -4.54 4.64 2.52
C THR A 53 -5.38 4.50 3.79
N THR A 54 -5.56 3.27 4.30
CA THR A 54 -6.18 3.00 5.61
C THR A 54 -5.13 2.66 6.65
N PRO A 55 -5.28 3.14 7.90
CA PRO A 55 -4.37 2.80 9.00
C PRO A 55 -4.33 1.30 9.29
N ILE A 56 -3.24 0.85 9.90
CA ILE A 56 -3.15 -0.48 10.49
C ILE A 56 -3.98 -0.49 11.78
N GLU A 57 -4.99 -1.36 11.82
CA GLU A 57 -5.82 -1.59 13.00
C GLU A 57 -5.78 -3.06 13.39
N LYS A 58 -5.53 -3.32 14.66
CA LYS A 58 -5.41 -4.68 15.17
C LYS A 58 -6.70 -5.46 14.97
N GLY A 59 -6.60 -6.59 14.27
CA GLY A 59 -7.74 -7.48 14.05
C GLY A 59 -8.67 -7.04 12.91
N ASP A 60 -8.28 -6.09 12.07
CA ASP A 60 -9.05 -5.71 10.89
C ASP A 60 -9.13 -6.86 9.88
N SER A 61 -10.26 -7.57 9.90
CA SER A 61 -10.53 -8.69 9.01
C SER A 61 -10.63 -8.27 7.53
N THR A 62 -10.94 -7.00 7.25
CA THR A 62 -11.04 -6.49 5.89
C THR A 62 -9.63 -6.33 5.30
N ARG A 63 -8.68 -5.83 6.08
CA ARG A 63 -7.28 -5.76 5.67
C ARG A 63 -6.71 -7.15 5.38
N LEU A 64 -6.96 -8.13 6.27
CA LEU A 64 -6.50 -9.51 6.08
C LEU A 64 -7.08 -10.14 4.81
N LYS A 65 -8.38 -9.97 4.54
CA LYS A 65 -9.01 -10.48 3.31
C LYS A 65 -8.49 -9.76 2.06
N SER A 66 -8.23 -8.48 2.15
CA SER A 66 -7.63 -7.68 1.07
C SER A 66 -6.24 -8.18 0.74
N ALA A 67 -5.39 -8.42 1.74
CA ALA A 67 -4.05 -8.97 1.56
C ALA A 67 -4.09 -10.37 0.92
N ALA A 68 -4.99 -11.25 1.41
CA ALA A 68 -5.16 -12.59 0.83
C ALA A 68 -5.62 -12.55 -0.64
N PHE A 69 -6.47 -11.61 -1.00
CA PHE A 69 -6.87 -11.40 -2.41
C PHE A 69 -5.69 -10.95 -3.27
N LEU A 70 -4.89 -9.98 -2.80
CA LEU A 70 -3.71 -9.53 -3.53
C LEU A 70 -2.68 -10.64 -3.70
N MET A 71 -2.40 -11.39 -2.63
CA MET A 71 -1.48 -12.54 -2.68
C MET A 71 -1.91 -13.56 -3.74
N LYS A 72 -3.21 -13.89 -3.76
CA LYS A 72 -3.75 -14.81 -4.75
C LYS A 72 -3.62 -14.27 -6.18
N TRP A 73 -3.80 -12.97 -6.38
CA TRP A 73 -3.61 -12.36 -7.69
C TRP A 73 -2.14 -12.38 -8.12
N MET A 74 -1.21 -12.04 -7.23
CA MET A 74 0.23 -12.09 -7.49
C MET A 74 0.71 -13.49 -7.89
N ASP A 75 0.17 -14.53 -7.23
CA ASP A 75 0.52 -15.93 -7.52
C ASP A 75 0.04 -16.43 -8.90
N GLY A 76 -1.03 -15.85 -9.42
CA GLY A 76 -1.65 -16.33 -10.67
C GLY A 76 -1.52 -15.43 -11.88
N ILE A 77 -1.02 -14.20 -11.74
CA ILE A 77 -0.84 -13.27 -12.88
C ILE A 77 0.51 -13.52 -13.56
N PRO A 78 0.54 -13.87 -14.86
CA PRO A 78 1.81 -14.18 -15.54
C PRO A 78 2.57 -12.94 -16.02
N ASP A 79 1.94 -11.78 -16.03
CA ASP A 79 2.46 -10.58 -16.69
C ASP A 79 3.50 -9.84 -15.83
N TYR A 80 3.61 -10.16 -14.54
CA TYR A 80 4.51 -9.49 -13.60
C TYR A 80 5.34 -10.51 -12.80
N PRO A 81 6.68 -10.35 -12.76
CA PRO A 81 7.57 -11.24 -12.02
C PRO A 81 7.64 -10.83 -10.54
N PHE A 82 6.66 -11.24 -9.75
CA PHE A 82 6.72 -11.03 -8.30
C PHE A 82 7.66 -12.03 -7.63
N THR A 83 8.54 -11.52 -6.77
CA THR A 83 9.42 -12.36 -5.94
C THR A 83 9.23 -11.94 -4.49
N LEU A 84 8.56 -12.79 -3.68
CA LEU A 84 8.43 -12.57 -2.24
C LEU A 84 9.62 -13.11 -1.43
N GLU A 85 10.57 -13.76 -2.09
CA GLU A 85 11.83 -14.24 -1.51
C GLU A 85 12.99 -13.26 -1.73
N ASP A 86 12.68 -12.01 -2.12
CA ASP A 86 13.68 -10.99 -2.31
C ASP A 86 14.24 -10.43 -0.98
N ASN A 87 15.35 -9.73 -1.09
CA ASN A 87 16.01 -9.14 0.07
C ASN A 87 15.15 -8.08 0.79
N ALA A 88 14.13 -7.52 0.13
CA ALA A 88 13.22 -6.56 0.73
C ALA A 88 12.26 -7.24 1.70
N THR A 89 11.79 -8.46 1.42
CA THR A 89 10.80 -9.18 2.24
C THR A 89 11.29 -9.40 3.67
N ARG A 90 12.61 -9.61 3.88
CA ARG A 90 13.19 -9.81 5.22
C ARG A 90 12.89 -8.70 6.21
N TYR A 91 12.64 -7.48 5.74
CA TYR A 91 12.33 -6.32 6.58
C TYR A 91 10.88 -6.32 7.08
N PHE A 92 9.99 -7.10 6.46
CA PHE A 92 8.55 -7.07 6.69
C PHE A 92 7.98 -8.40 7.18
N VAL A 93 8.67 -9.53 6.94
CA VAL A 93 8.14 -10.89 7.16
C VAL A 93 7.66 -11.17 8.59
N LYS A 94 8.18 -10.45 9.57
CA LYS A 94 7.81 -10.62 10.99
C LYS A 94 6.56 -9.83 11.39
N ASP A 95 6.10 -8.93 10.54
CA ASP A 95 4.93 -8.08 10.75
C ASP A 95 3.94 -8.31 9.61
N LEU A 96 2.88 -9.06 9.88
CA LEU A 96 1.86 -9.42 8.87
C LEU A 96 1.12 -8.21 8.32
N ASP A 97 0.91 -7.17 9.12
CA ASP A 97 0.25 -5.95 8.67
C ASP A 97 1.16 -5.16 7.74
N LEU A 98 2.44 -5.06 8.07
CA LEU A 98 3.43 -4.40 7.21
C LEU A 98 3.68 -5.21 5.93
N MET A 99 3.66 -6.55 6.01
CA MET A 99 3.71 -7.43 4.83
C MET A 99 2.50 -7.19 3.91
N ALA A 100 1.30 -7.01 4.46
CA ALA A 100 0.11 -6.68 3.68
C ALA A 100 0.25 -5.34 2.94
N VAL A 101 0.85 -4.34 3.58
CA VAL A 101 1.18 -3.04 2.97
C VAL A 101 2.21 -3.22 1.85
N TYR A 102 3.24 -4.05 2.06
CA TYR A 102 4.26 -4.34 1.04
C TYR A 102 3.66 -5.04 -0.19
N MET A 103 2.82 -6.07 0.01
CA MET A 103 2.11 -6.71 -1.10
C MET A 103 1.23 -5.73 -1.88
N ALA A 104 0.52 -4.84 -1.18
CA ALA A 104 -0.27 -3.80 -1.83
C ALA A 104 0.61 -2.83 -2.64
N ALA A 105 1.78 -2.49 -2.11
CA ALA A 105 2.75 -1.65 -2.81
C ALA A 105 3.33 -2.34 -4.05
N LEU A 106 3.64 -3.65 -3.97
CA LEU A 106 4.09 -4.45 -5.12
C LEU A 106 3.04 -4.50 -6.23
N CYS A 107 1.78 -4.80 -5.89
CA CYS A 107 0.68 -4.81 -6.85
C CYS A 107 0.49 -3.44 -7.52
N LYS A 108 0.52 -2.37 -6.72
CA LYS A 108 0.40 -1.01 -7.25
C LYS A 108 1.58 -0.65 -8.15
N ALA A 109 2.81 -0.95 -7.74
CA ALA A 109 4.00 -0.71 -8.54
C ALA A 109 3.95 -1.46 -9.88
N ALA A 110 3.55 -2.74 -9.87
CA ALA A 110 3.39 -3.53 -11.08
C ALA A 110 2.36 -2.93 -12.04
N LEU A 111 1.16 -2.60 -11.53
CA LEU A 111 0.06 -2.06 -12.35
C LEU A 111 0.30 -0.62 -12.83
N GLN A 112 1.20 0.13 -12.22
CA GLN A 112 1.62 1.45 -12.68
C GLN A 112 2.72 1.39 -13.75
N ASN A 113 3.35 0.25 -13.91
CA ASN A 113 4.33 -0.02 -14.95
C ASN A 113 3.71 -0.85 -16.09
N GLN A 114 4.43 -0.94 -17.20
CA GLN A 114 3.98 -1.80 -18.31
C GLN A 114 4.37 -3.26 -18.03
N PRO A 115 3.63 -4.23 -18.61
CA PRO A 115 4.02 -5.63 -18.58
C PRO A 115 5.46 -5.82 -19.10
N GLY A 116 6.23 -6.67 -18.41
CA GLY A 116 7.63 -6.92 -18.75
C GLY A 116 8.64 -6.06 -17.99
N VAL A 117 8.21 -5.16 -17.10
CA VAL A 117 9.10 -4.49 -16.17
C VAL A 117 9.77 -5.55 -15.27
N ASP A 118 11.05 -5.35 -14.97
CA ASP A 118 11.82 -6.27 -14.13
C ASP A 118 11.39 -6.22 -12.65
N SER A 119 11.60 -7.33 -11.93
CA SER A 119 11.21 -7.46 -10.52
C SER A 119 11.94 -6.46 -9.63
N LYS A 120 13.19 -6.11 -9.93
CA LYS A 120 13.97 -5.13 -9.15
C LYS A 120 13.32 -3.75 -9.18
N THR A 121 12.87 -3.29 -10.35
CA THR A 121 12.16 -2.03 -10.50
C THR A 121 10.84 -2.03 -9.74
N ILE A 122 10.07 -3.14 -9.78
CA ILE A 122 8.84 -3.29 -9.01
C ILE A 122 9.14 -3.23 -7.50
N THR A 123 10.13 -3.98 -7.04
CA THR A 123 10.54 -4.03 -5.63
C THR A 123 10.97 -2.66 -5.10
N LEU A 124 11.87 -1.97 -5.81
CA LEU A 124 12.32 -0.62 -5.41
C LEU A 124 11.18 0.37 -5.33
N THR A 125 10.27 0.34 -6.31
CA THR A 125 9.09 1.20 -6.31
C THR A 125 8.16 0.86 -5.15
N ALA A 126 7.93 -0.42 -4.87
CA ALA A 126 7.08 -0.87 -3.78
C ALA A 126 7.64 -0.48 -2.40
N VAL A 127 8.96 -0.62 -2.19
CA VAL A 127 9.60 -0.20 -0.95
C VAL A 127 9.43 1.31 -0.74
N LYS A 128 9.61 2.13 -1.77
CA LYS A 128 9.38 3.59 -1.67
C LYS A 128 7.92 3.92 -1.30
N ILE A 129 6.95 3.22 -1.92
CA ILE A 129 5.52 3.39 -1.58
C ILE A 129 5.27 3.00 -0.12
N LEU A 130 5.82 1.88 0.33
CA LEU A 130 5.69 1.44 1.73
C LEU A 130 6.29 2.46 2.70
N LEU A 131 7.47 3.01 2.43
CA LEU A 131 8.10 4.02 3.27
C LEU A 131 7.27 5.31 3.35
N VAL A 132 6.64 5.73 2.26
CA VAL A 132 5.68 6.86 2.28
C VAL A 132 4.50 6.54 3.19
N TYR A 133 3.96 5.33 3.12
CA TYR A 133 2.89 4.89 4.02
C TYR A 133 3.36 4.89 5.48
N ALA A 134 4.54 4.33 5.77
CA ALA A 134 5.10 4.23 7.11
C ALA A 134 5.41 5.58 7.75
N ASN A 135 5.82 6.58 6.96
CA ASN A 135 6.11 7.93 7.43
C ASN A 135 4.85 8.74 7.81
N ASN A 136 3.67 8.28 7.45
CA ASN A 136 2.43 8.89 7.93
C ASN A 136 2.08 8.34 9.32
N ASN A 137 2.25 9.16 10.34
CA ASN A 137 1.98 8.79 11.74
C ASN A 137 0.56 8.26 12.00
N SER A 138 -0.42 8.65 11.15
CA SER A 138 -1.80 8.17 11.26
C SER A 138 -1.95 6.70 10.85
N ASN A 139 -0.96 6.09 10.21
CA ASN A 139 -1.02 4.72 9.73
C ASN A 139 -0.64 3.66 10.79
N ASN A 140 -0.28 4.07 12.00
CA ASN A 140 0.02 3.19 13.14
C ASN A 140 1.15 2.18 12.90
N VAL A 141 2.11 2.51 12.02
CA VAL A 141 3.24 1.63 11.72
C VAL A 141 4.21 1.57 12.90
N GLN A 142 4.56 0.35 13.33
CA GLN A 142 5.59 0.13 14.33
C GLN A 142 6.97 0.20 13.69
N TRP A 143 7.75 1.23 14.03
CA TRP A 143 9.08 1.43 13.50
C TRP A 143 10.11 0.49 14.15
N THR A 144 10.41 -0.62 13.47
CA THR A 144 11.49 -1.53 13.83
C THR A 144 12.87 -0.95 13.49
N LYS A 145 13.95 -1.57 14.01
CA LYS A 145 15.30 -1.22 13.61
C LYS A 145 15.51 -1.39 12.10
N ASP A 146 15.07 -2.52 11.57
CA ASP A 146 15.20 -2.87 10.15
C ASP A 146 14.48 -1.85 9.25
N LEU A 147 13.26 -1.43 9.61
CA LEU A 147 12.51 -0.43 8.86
C LEU A 147 13.18 0.96 8.90
N LYS A 148 13.82 1.31 10.01
CA LYS A 148 14.59 2.56 10.13
C LYS A 148 15.83 2.55 9.25
N GLU A 149 16.55 1.42 9.18
CA GLU A 149 17.72 1.25 8.32
C GLU A 149 17.33 1.36 6.85
N LEU A 150 16.20 0.73 6.46
CA LEU A 150 15.65 0.80 5.11
C LEU A 150 15.26 2.25 4.73
N SER A 151 14.61 2.98 5.65
CA SER A 151 14.27 4.39 5.45
C SER A 151 15.53 5.25 5.30
N ALA A 152 16.53 5.03 6.13
CA ALA A 152 17.78 5.77 6.06
C ALA A 152 18.55 5.53 4.75
N ALA A 153 18.51 4.31 4.21
CA ALA A 153 19.08 3.99 2.90
C ALA A 153 18.32 4.72 1.77
N ASN A 154 16.98 4.75 1.86
CA ASN A 154 16.16 5.49 0.89
C ASN A 154 16.46 6.98 0.91
N ASP A 155 16.60 7.60 2.09
CA ASP A 155 16.85 9.03 2.25
C ASP A 155 18.24 9.44 1.73
N LYS A 156 19.21 8.51 1.75
CA LYS A 156 20.55 8.70 1.17
C LYS A 156 20.60 8.46 -0.33
N GLY A 157 19.55 7.87 -0.92
CA GLY A 157 19.56 7.45 -2.32
C GLY A 157 20.23 6.10 -2.57
N ASP A 158 20.58 5.36 -1.52
CA ASP A 158 21.33 4.09 -1.57
C ASP A 158 20.43 2.85 -1.51
N LEU A 159 19.09 3.03 -1.64
CA LEU A 159 18.12 1.96 -1.44
C LEU A 159 18.38 0.75 -2.35
N GLU A 160 18.80 0.99 -3.58
CA GLU A 160 19.06 -0.07 -4.55
C GLU A 160 20.21 -0.97 -4.09
N SER A 161 21.35 -0.38 -3.77
CA SER A 161 22.53 -1.12 -3.26
C SER A 161 22.27 -1.75 -1.88
N PHE A 162 21.42 -1.12 -1.06
CA PHE A 162 21.05 -1.66 0.25
C PHE A 162 20.21 -2.92 0.16
N LEU A 163 19.41 -3.07 -0.90
CA LEU A 163 18.57 -4.24 -1.16
C LEU A 163 19.28 -5.33 -1.97
N GLU A 164 20.46 -5.09 -2.50
CA GLU A 164 21.28 -6.12 -3.13
C GLU A 164 21.79 -7.12 -2.10
N PRO A 165 21.98 -8.41 -2.49
CA PRO A 165 22.44 -9.49 -1.58
C PRO A 165 23.88 -9.28 -1.12
#